data_4f9f3e151910190ff6f7b892e91a9560
#
_entry.id   4f9f3e151910190ff6f7b892e91a9560
#
_cell.length_a   1.000
_cell.length_b   1.000
_cell.length_c   1.000
_cell.angle_alpha   90.00
_cell.angle_beta   90.00
_cell.angle_gamma   90.00
#
_symmetry.space_group_name_H-M   'P 1'
#
loop_
_entity.id
_entity.type
_entity.pdbx_description
1 polymer ?
#
loop_
_entity_poly.entity_id
_entity_poly.type
_entity_poly.pdbx_seq_one_letter_code
_entity_poly.pdbx_strand_id
1 'polypeptide(L)'
;MARERKKSGFGSYLAELIKSAGMTQFEFFSEVGIAKPYFYDILSGRANPPPRETLERMMDVLEKHLPQDEKRRIEFINRAAISRGEIPCDISDMILGHPECWDSLRTTLCSMLTAKK
;
A
#
# COMPACT_ATOMS: atom_id res chain seq x y z
N MET A 1 -25.06 -1.84 -12.19
CA MET A 1 -24.61 -1.10 -11.02
C MET A 1 -23.11 -0.97 -11.00
N ALA A 2 -22.67 0.21 -10.77
CA ALA A 2 -21.23 0.41 -10.69
C ALA A 2 -20.67 -0.37 -9.51
N ARG A 3 -19.62 -1.11 -9.77
CA ARG A 3 -19.00 -1.85 -8.74
C ARG A 3 -18.28 -0.89 -7.80
N GLU A 4 -18.62 -0.97 -6.56
CA GLU A 4 -17.95 -0.13 -5.59
C GLU A 4 -16.50 -0.53 -5.48
N ARG A 5 -15.62 0.47 -5.46
CA ARG A 5 -14.23 0.20 -5.23
C ARG A 5 -14.06 -0.33 -3.81
N LYS A 6 -13.35 -1.42 -3.68
CA LYS A 6 -13.11 -1.98 -2.37
C LYS A 6 -12.28 -1.01 -1.55
N LYS A 7 -12.78 -0.67 -0.38
CA LYS A 7 -12.06 0.24 0.50
C LYS A 7 -11.09 -0.57 1.35
N SER A 8 -9.84 -0.23 1.24
CA SER A 8 -8.79 -0.88 2.02
C SER A 8 -8.50 -0.14 3.30
N GLY A 9 -9.07 1.04 3.43
CA GLY A 9 -8.75 1.91 4.56
C GLY A 9 -7.39 2.57 4.44
N PHE A 10 -6.86 2.63 3.22
CA PHE A 10 -5.51 3.19 3.05
C PHE A 10 -5.41 4.62 3.55
N GLY A 11 -6.37 5.46 3.17
CA GLY A 11 -6.34 6.87 3.58
C GLY A 11 -6.39 7.03 5.08
N SER A 12 -7.27 6.29 5.75
CA SER A 12 -7.37 6.34 7.21
C SER A 12 -6.10 5.81 7.87
N TYR A 13 -5.57 4.74 7.34
CA TYR A 13 -4.35 4.14 7.86
C TYR A 13 -3.18 5.12 7.73
N LEU A 14 -3.07 5.76 6.57
CA LEU A 14 -2.02 6.74 6.33
C LEU A 14 -2.14 7.90 7.31
N ALA A 15 -3.36 8.40 7.52
CA ALA A 15 -3.58 9.50 8.44
C ALA A 15 -3.14 9.12 9.86
N GLU A 16 -3.43 7.89 10.27
CA GLU A 16 -3.02 7.42 11.59
C GLU A 16 -1.51 7.30 11.71
N LEU A 17 -0.86 6.85 10.66
CA LEU A 17 0.59 6.74 10.67
C LEU A 17 1.25 8.11 10.78
N ILE A 18 0.73 9.09 10.05
CA ILE A 18 1.25 10.46 10.11
C ILE A 18 1.10 11.00 11.52
N LYS A 19 -0.06 10.77 12.13
CA LYS A 19 -0.30 11.21 13.50
C LYS A 19 0.66 10.52 14.47
N SER A 20 0.84 9.23 14.31
CA SER A 20 1.74 8.46 15.17
C SER A 20 3.19 8.93 15.03
N ALA A 21 3.54 9.41 13.84
CA ALA A 21 4.88 9.91 13.59
C ALA A 21 5.10 11.30 14.18
N GLY A 22 4.06 11.90 14.73
CA GLY A 22 4.18 13.24 15.31
C GLY A 22 4.28 14.34 14.28
N MET A 23 3.86 14.08 13.06
CA MET A 23 3.93 15.04 11.97
C MET A 23 2.56 15.64 11.72
N THR A 24 2.55 16.89 11.22
CA THR A 24 1.33 17.43 10.66
C THR A 24 1.17 16.88 9.25
N GLN A 25 -0.05 16.93 8.74
CA GLN A 25 -0.28 16.48 7.37
C GLN A 25 0.50 17.33 6.38
N PHE A 26 0.58 18.64 6.65
CA PHE A 26 1.35 19.54 5.78
C PHE A 26 2.82 19.14 5.73
N GLU A 27 3.41 18.87 6.89
CA GLU A 27 4.80 18.44 6.94
C GLU A 27 5.01 17.17 6.13
N PHE A 28 4.07 16.25 6.25
CA PHE A 28 4.18 14.98 5.57
C PHE A 28 4.13 15.14 4.05
N PHE A 29 3.07 15.76 3.52
CA PHE A 29 2.96 15.81 2.06
C PHE A 29 4.02 16.73 1.45
N SER A 30 4.48 17.74 2.20
CA SER A 30 5.56 18.59 1.73
C SER A 30 6.86 17.80 1.61
N GLU A 31 7.14 16.98 2.60
CA GLU A 31 8.38 16.20 2.59
C GLU A 31 8.35 15.11 1.54
N VAL A 32 7.18 14.48 1.34
CA VAL A 32 7.02 13.49 0.29
C VAL A 32 7.12 14.13 -1.10
N GLY A 33 6.68 15.37 -1.20
CA GLY A 33 6.76 16.10 -2.46
C GLY A 33 5.52 15.95 -3.33
N ILE A 34 4.34 15.82 -2.71
CA ILE A 34 3.10 15.73 -3.47
C ILE A 34 2.24 16.96 -3.16
N ALA A 35 1.35 17.27 -4.10
CA ALA A 35 0.51 18.45 -3.98
C ALA A 35 -0.59 18.23 -2.95
N LYS A 36 -0.98 19.31 -2.28
CA LYS A 36 -1.99 19.26 -1.24
C LYS A 36 -3.32 18.66 -1.73
N PRO A 37 -3.87 19.08 -2.88
CA PRO A 37 -5.15 18.51 -3.32
C PRO A 37 -5.06 16.99 -3.56
N TYR A 38 -3.97 16.55 -4.14
CA TYR A 38 -3.76 15.13 -4.40
C TYR A 38 -3.68 14.35 -3.08
N PHE A 39 -2.94 14.91 -2.11
CA PHE A 39 -2.82 14.28 -0.80
C PHE A 39 -4.19 14.09 -0.15
N TYR A 40 -5.02 15.13 -0.17
CA TYR A 40 -6.33 15.04 0.46
C TYR A 40 -7.27 14.12 -0.31
N ASP A 41 -7.11 14.01 -1.62
CA ASP A 41 -7.88 13.05 -2.39
C ASP A 41 -7.50 11.61 -2.02
N ILE A 42 -6.22 11.37 -1.75
CA ILE A 42 -5.78 10.05 -1.28
C ILE A 42 -6.40 9.75 0.09
N LEU A 43 -6.35 10.71 1.00
CA LEU A 43 -6.88 10.49 2.35
C LEU A 43 -8.37 10.20 2.34
N SER A 44 -9.11 10.89 1.47
CA SER A 44 -10.57 10.74 1.42
C SER A 44 -11.01 9.54 0.60
N GLY A 45 -10.11 8.93 -0.15
CA GLY A 45 -10.45 7.80 -0.99
C GLY A 45 -10.93 8.20 -2.38
N ARG A 46 -10.92 9.50 -2.70
CA ARG A 46 -11.30 9.93 -4.04
C ARG A 46 -10.25 9.58 -5.07
N ALA A 47 -9.00 9.51 -4.66
CA ALA A 47 -7.92 9.06 -5.52
C ALA A 47 -7.39 7.74 -5.01
N ASN A 48 -6.91 6.91 -5.93
CA ASN A 48 -6.22 5.69 -5.56
C ASN A 48 -4.95 6.02 -4.80
N PRO A 49 -4.44 5.09 -3.99
CA PRO A 49 -3.11 5.26 -3.43
C PRO A 49 -2.11 5.50 -4.54
N PRO A 50 -1.04 6.24 -4.26
CA PRO A 50 -0.09 6.59 -5.31
C PRO A 50 0.69 5.39 -5.82
N PRO A 51 1.38 5.54 -6.94
CA PRO A 51 2.19 4.46 -7.47
C PRO A 51 3.38 4.15 -6.57
N ARG A 52 4.03 3.04 -6.88
CA ARG A 52 5.09 2.48 -6.05
C ARG A 52 6.13 3.49 -5.61
N GLU A 53 6.60 4.32 -6.54
CA GLU A 53 7.67 5.26 -6.23
C GLU A 53 7.26 6.23 -5.13
N THR A 54 6.06 6.75 -5.23
CA THR A 54 5.56 7.69 -4.23
C THR A 54 5.26 6.97 -2.92
N LEU A 55 4.76 5.73 -2.98
CA LEU A 55 4.54 4.94 -1.78
C LEU A 55 5.83 4.73 -1.02
N GLU A 56 6.91 4.47 -1.74
CA GLU A 56 8.22 4.27 -1.10
C GLU A 56 8.69 5.55 -0.44
N ARG A 57 8.48 6.70 -1.08
CA ARG A 57 8.83 7.97 -0.46
C ARG A 57 8.01 8.23 0.80
N MET A 58 6.73 7.90 0.75
CA MET A 58 5.88 8.05 1.92
C MET A 58 6.39 7.20 3.08
N MET A 59 6.73 5.96 2.78
CA MET A 59 7.23 5.06 3.82
C MET A 59 8.56 5.55 4.36
N ASP A 60 9.45 6.04 3.49
CA ASP A 60 10.72 6.57 3.93
C ASP A 60 10.55 7.75 4.88
N VAL A 61 9.62 8.65 4.56
CA VAL A 61 9.36 9.81 5.42
C VAL A 61 8.82 9.34 6.78
N LEU A 62 7.88 8.41 6.78
CA LEU A 62 7.31 7.91 8.03
C LEU A 62 8.37 7.21 8.87
N GLU A 63 9.26 6.47 8.25
CA GLU A 63 10.27 5.71 8.98
C GLU A 63 11.36 6.57 9.58
N LYS A 64 11.42 7.84 9.21
CA LYS A 64 12.30 8.77 9.91
C LYS A 64 11.80 9.06 11.33
N HIS A 65 10.52 8.90 11.56
CA HIS A 65 9.89 9.30 12.81
C HIS A 65 9.28 8.13 13.59
N LEU A 66 9.17 6.96 12.96
CA LEU A 66 8.61 5.79 13.60
C LEU A 66 9.67 4.69 13.67
N PRO A 67 9.63 3.85 14.71
CA PRO A 67 10.55 2.71 14.75
C PRO A 67 10.35 1.84 13.52
N GLN A 68 11.41 1.24 13.05
CA GLN A 68 11.33 0.36 11.90
C GLN A 68 10.52 -0.87 12.27
N ASP A 69 9.56 -1.21 11.42
CA ASP A 69 8.63 -2.29 11.69
C ASP A 69 8.22 -2.90 10.36
N GLU A 70 8.71 -4.10 10.12
CA GLU A 70 8.45 -4.79 8.85
C GLU A 70 6.96 -5.07 8.66
N LYS A 71 6.24 -5.37 9.73
CA LYS A 71 4.81 -5.62 9.62
C LYS A 71 4.05 -4.38 9.18
N ARG A 72 4.45 -3.23 9.68
CA ARG A 72 3.82 -1.97 9.27
C ARG A 72 4.08 -1.70 7.81
N ARG A 73 5.30 -1.97 7.36
CA ARG A 73 5.68 -1.74 5.99
C ARG A 73 4.85 -2.63 5.05
N ILE A 74 4.71 -3.90 5.42
CA ILE A 74 3.90 -4.84 4.63
C ILE A 74 2.44 -4.42 4.63
N GLU A 75 1.91 -4.02 5.78
CA GLU A 75 0.52 -3.58 5.86
C GLU A 75 0.28 -2.37 4.97
N PHE A 76 1.21 -1.44 4.95
CA PHE A 76 1.09 -0.24 4.12
C PHE A 76 1.01 -0.62 2.64
N ILE A 77 1.91 -1.48 2.21
CA ILE A 77 1.95 -1.93 0.82
C ILE A 77 0.69 -2.70 0.45
N ASN A 78 0.24 -3.58 1.35
CA ASN A 78 -0.95 -4.39 1.10
C ASN A 78 -2.20 -3.53 0.95
N ARG A 79 -2.38 -2.55 1.83
CA ARG A 79 -3.56 -1.71 1.76
C ARG A 79 -3.60 -0.89 0.48
N ALA A 80 -2.44 -0.39 0.05
CA ALA A 80 -2.35 0.35 -1.19
C ALA A 80 -2.72 -0.55 -2.37
N ALA A 81 -2.19 -1.77 -2.39
CA ALA A 81 -2.44 -2.70 -3.48
C ALA A 81 -3.91 -3.10 -3.55
N ILE A 82 -4.53 -3.39 -2.40
CA ILE A 82 -5.94 -3.76 -2.36
C ILE A 82 -6.79 -2.65 -2.96
N SER A 83 -6.51 -1.42 -2.57
CA SER A 83 -7.28 -0.28 -3.06
C SER A 83 -7.13 -0.09 -4.55
N ARG A 84 -5.95 -0.37 -5.11
CA ARG A 84 -5.70 -0.23 -6.53
C ARG A 84 -6.11 -1.46 -7.34
N GLY A 85 -6.43 -2.56 -6.66
CA GLY A 85 -6.75 -3.80 -7.35
C GLY A 85 -5.53 -4.46 -7.95
N GLU A 86 -4.40 -4.37 -7.27
CA GLU A 86 -3.12 -4.87 -7.77
C GLU A 86 -2.51 -5.83 -6.76
N ILE A 87 -1.55 -6.59 -7.23
CA ILE A 87 -0.76 -7.43 -6.34
C ILE A 87 0.27 -6.53 -5.65
N PRO A 88 0.51 -6.70 -4.34
CA PRO A 88 1.54 -5.90 -3.67
C PRO A 88 2.87 -5.99 -4.39
N CYS A 89 3.58 -4.88 -4.48
CA CYS A 89 4.76 -4.79 -5.31
C CYS A 89 5.87 -5.76 -4.92
N ASP A 90 6.02 -6.05 -3.63
CA ASP A 90 7.03 -7.01 -3.19
C ASP A 90 6.70 -8.42 -3.68
N ILE A 91 5.43 -8.81 -3.63
CA ILE A 91 5.01 -10.11 -4.12
C ILE A 91 5.15 -10.16 -5.63
N SER A 92 4.73 -9.09 -6.30
CA SER A 92 4.85 -8.99 -7.75
C SER A 92 6.29 -9.15 -8.20
N ASP A 93 7.22 -8.51 -7.50
CA ASP A 93 8.64 -8.62 -7.83
C ASP A 93 9.14 -10.05 -7.71
N MET A 94 8.72 -10.74 -6.65
CA MET A 94 9.11 -12.15 -6.48
C MET A 94 8.58 -13.01 -7.61
N ILE A 95 7.32 -12.79 -7.98
CA ILE A 95 6.71 -13.57 -9.05
C ILE A 95 7.39 -13.29 -10.38
N LEU A 96 7.57 -12.03 -10.71
CA LEU A 96 8.14 -11.66 -12.00
C LEU A 96 9.62 -12.03 -12.11
N GLY A 97 10.31 -12.04 -10.98
CA GLY A 97 11.72 -12.38 -10.97
C GLY A 97 12.00 -13.87 -11.08
N HIS A 98 10.98 -14.72 -10.93
CA HIS A 98 11.18 -16.17 -10.89
C HIS A 98 10.13 -16.91 -11.70
N PRO A 99 10.13 -16.72 -13.04
CA PRO A 99 9.14 -17.42 -13.88
C PRO A 99 9.24 -18.94 -13.78
N GLU A 100 10.41 -19.45 -13.40
CA GLU A 100 10.58 -20.88 -13.23
C GLU A 100 9.70 -21.45 -12.12
N CYS A 101 9.20 -20.60 -11.23
CA CYS A 101 8.34 -21.02 -10.11
C CYS A 101 6.86 -20.87 -10.39
N TRP A 102 6.49 -20.38 -11.57
CA TRP A 102 5.09 -20.01 -11.82
C TRP A 102 4.15 -21.23 -11.78
N ASP A 103 4.58 -22.38 -12.29
CA ASP A 103 3.73 -23.57 -12.26
C ASP A 103 3.50 -24.03 -10.83
N SER A 104 4.55 -24.06 -10.02
CA SER A 104 4.41 -24.41 -8.61
C SER A 104 3.54 -23.39 -7.88
N LEU A 105 3.69 -22.14 -8.22
CA LEU A 105 2.87 -21.08 -7.63
C LEU A 105 1.40 -21.29 -7.94
N ARG A 106 1.07 -21.62 -9.19
CA ARG A 106 -0.30 -21.90 -9.59
C ARG A 106 -0.91 -23.02 -8.75
N THR A 107 -0.16 -24.09 -8.61
CA THR A 107 -0.63 -25.25 -7.83
C THR A 107 -0.82 -24.87 -6.38
N THR A 108 0.13 -24.16 -5.80
CA THR A 108 0.03 -23.74 -4.41
C THR A 108 -1.16 -22.82 -4.17
N LEU A 109 -1.37 -21.86 -5.08
CA LEU A 109 -2.50 -20.95 -4.95
C LEU A 109 -3.82 -21.70 -5.03
N CYS A 110 -3.93 -22.64 -5.95
CA CYS A 110 -5.14 -23.44 -6.07
C CYS A 110 -5.41 -24.21 -4.79
N SER A 111 -4.37 -24.79 -4.19
CA SER A 111 -4.51 -25.50 -2.94
C SER A 111 -4.98 -24.59 -1.82
N MET A 112 -4.37 -23.42 -1.72
CA MET A 112 -4.73 -22.46 -0.69
C MET A 112 -6.17 -21.99 -0.83
N LEU A 113 -6.60 -21.71 -2.04
CA LEU A 113 -7.95 -21.22 -2.28
C LEU A 113 -8.98 -22.31 -2.05
N THR A 114 -8.66 -23.54 -2.41
CA THR A 114 -9.55 -24.66 -2.19
C THR A 114 -9.69 -24.96 -0.70
N ALA A 115 -8.59 -24.87 0.05
CA ALA A 115 -8.61 -25.17 1.47
C ALA A 115 -9.42 -24.15 2.26
N LYS A 116 -9.69 -22.99 1.70
CA LYS A 116 -10.46 -21.96 2.41
C LYS A 116 -11.94 -22.19 2.40
N LYS A 117 -12.41 -23.15 1.67
CA LYS A 117 -13.84 -23.43 1.60
C LYS A 117 -14.34 -24.18 2.80
#